data_877941d10a588c11b0a439ee1aa11a00
#
_entry.id   877941d10a588c11b0a439ee1aa11a00
#
_cell.length_a   1.000
_cell.length_b   1.000
_cell.length_c   1.000
_cell.angle_alpha   90.00
_cell.angle_beta   90.00
_cell.angle_gamma   90.00
#
_symmetry.space_group_name_H-M   'P 1'
#
loop_
_entity.id
_entity.type
_entity.pdbx_description
1 polymer ?
#
loop_
_entity_poly.entity_id
_entity_poly.type
_entity_poly.pdbx_seq_one_letter_code
_entity_poly.pdbx_strand_id
1 'polypeptide(L)'
;MNIQRIKDNKSRYKQDDYRMLNEFYKLKIQQVHIVGEYANLMVKDYHAALQYVQDYFQMDYRKFVIKYFKGDRANEIQRNLTPHKYKQLFGQLSKRQLDIISDKVSRCIVVAAGPGSGKTRVLVHKLASLLLLEDVKHEQLLMLTFSRAAATEFKQRLMELIGNAAHFVEIKTFH
;
A
#
# COMPACT_ATOMS: atom_id res chain seq x y z
N MET A 1 6.60 16.14 -7.77
CA MET A 1 6.34 15.25 -8.93
C MET A 1 5.98 16.11 -10.12
N ASN A 2 6.60 15.89 -11.27
CA ASN A 2 6.35 16.69 -12.45
C ASN A 2 5.20 16.09 -13.28
N ILE A 3 3.98 16.58 -13.04
CA ILE A 3 2.77 16.16 -13.77
C ILE A 3 2.93 16.40 -15.28
N GLN A 4 3.70 17.42 -15.67
CA GLN A 4 4.00 17.71 -17.06
C GLN A 4 4.77 16.55 -17.73
N ARG A 5 5.74 15.95 -17.05
CA ARG A 5 6.48 14.78 -17.58
C ARG A 5 5.58 13.59 -17.88
N ILE A 6 4.52 13.38 -17.08
CA ILE A 6 3.56 12.30 -17.30
C ILE A 6 2.70 12.59 -18.55
N LYS A 7 2.33 13.85 -18.77
CA LYS A 7 1.56 14.27 -19.95
C LYS A 7 2.40 14.19 -21.24
N ASP A 8 3.63 14.68 -21.18
CA ASP A 8 4.51 14.81 -22.34
C ASP A 8 4.94 13.44 -22.92
N ASN A 9 5.03 12.42 -22.08
CA ASN A 9 5.45 11.09 -22.52
C ASN A 9 4.36 10.24 -23.16
N LYS A 10 3.09 10.67 -23.22
CA LYS A 10 1.94 9.88 -23.71
C LYS A 10 1.92 8.43 -23.22
N SER A 11 2.69 8.12 -22.19
CA SER A 11 2.95 6.77 -21.70
C SER A 11 2.31 6.57 -20.33
N ARG A 12 2.08 5.32 -19.99
CA ARG A 12 1.70 4.88 -18.65
C ARG A 12 2.64 5.46 -17.61
N TYR A 13 2.15 5.67 -16.39
CA TYR A 13 2.97 6.04 -15.25
C TYR A 13 4.18 5.12 -15.15
N LYS A 14 5.37 5.69 -15.00
CA LYS A 14 6.57 4.91 -14.79
C LYS A 14 6.54 4.26 -13.41
N GLN A 15 7.19 3.13 -13.26
CA GLN A 15 7.23 2.37 -12.01
C GLN A 15 7.77 3.21 -10.83
N ASP A 16 8.75 4.09 -11.09
CA ASP A 16 9.29 4.97 -10.06
C ASP A 16 8.31 6.06 -9.60
N ASP A 17 7.54 6.63 -10.52
CA ASP A 17 6.50 7.61 -10.20
C ASP A 17 5.44 6.95 -9.31
N TYR A 18 5.07 5.71 -9.63
CA TYR A 18 4.11 4.92 -8.86
C TYR A 18 4.64 4.56 -7.47
N ARG A 19 5.92 4.19 -7.36
CA ARG A 19 6.56 3.85 -6.09
C ARG A 19 6.55 5.03 -5.13
N MET A 20 6.96 6.21 -5.59
CA MET A 20 6.99 7.43 -4.77
C MET A 20 5.59 7.80 -4.26
N LEU A 21 4.58 7.71 -5.12
CA LEU A 21 3.19 7.97 -4.74
C LEU A 21 2.67 6.95 -3.74
N ASN A 22 2.99 5.67 -3.95
CA ASN A 22 2.49 4.58 -3.11
C ASN A 22 3.03 4.65 -1.67
N GLU A 23 4.27 5.09 -1.47
CA GLU A 23 4.85 5.21 -0.13
C GLU A 23 4.14 6.23 0.75
N PHE A 24 3.69 7.34 0.17
CA PHE A 24 3.19 8.49 0.91
C PHE A 24 1.70 8.77 0.72
N TYR A 25 1.08 8.25 -0.34
CA TYR A 25 -0.25 8.68 -0.75
C TYR A 25 -1.12 7.55 -1.29
N LYS A 26 -1.11 6.41 -0.61
CA LYS A 26 -1.83 5.21 -1.04
C LYS A 26 -3.26 5.48 -1.54
N LEU A 27 -4.04 6.23 -0.79
CA LEU A 27 -5.40 6.62 -1.18
C LEU A 27 -5.43 7.63 -2.34
N LYS A 28 -4.40 8.47 -2.46
CA LYS A 28 -4.32 9.47 -3.53
C LYS A 28 -3.89 8.90 -4.87
N ILE A 29 -3.23 7.74 -4.90
CA ILE A 29 -2.92 7.04 -6.16
C ILE A 29 -4.20 6.73 -6.93
N GLN A 30 -5.19 6.17 -6.24
CA GLN A 30 -6.50 5.89 -6.84
C GLN A 30 -7.14 7.18 -7.37
N GLN A 31 -7.09 8.26 -6.60
CA GLN A 31 -7.60 9.56 -7.03
C GLN A 31 -6.86 10.10 -8.26
N VAL A 32 -5.53 9.94 -8.33
CA VAL A 32 -4.74 10.37 -9.49
C VAL A 32 -5.13 9.60 -10.76
N HIS A 33 -5.34 8.29 -10.67
CA HIS A 33 -5.82 7.49 -11.79
C HIS A 33 -7.24 7.88 -12.21
N ILE A 34 -8.13 8.11 -11.25
CA ILE A 34 -9.51 8.53 -11.50
C ILE A 34 -9.54 9.90 -12.18
N VAL A 35 -8.78 10.87 -11.66
CA VAL A 35 -8.68 12.22 -12.26
C VAL A 35 -8.02 12.18 -13.62
N GLY A 36 -7.00 11.34 -13.80
CA GLY A 36 -6.33 11.15 -15.09
C GLY A 36 -7.27 10.60 -16.16
N GLU A 37 -8.12 9.64 -15.80
CA GLU A 37 -9.14 9.11 -16.73
C GLU A 37 -10.22 10.14 -17.05
N TYR A 38 -10.71 10.86 -16.05
CA TYR A 38 -11.63 11.97 -16.27
C TYR A 38 -11.05 13.00 -17.25
N ALA A 39 -9.81 13.41 -17.06
CA ALA A 39 -9.16 14.36 -17.95
C ALA A 39 -9.03 13.83 -19.39
N ASN A 40 -8.75 12.54 -19.55
CA ASN A 40 -8.72 11.91 -20.86
C ASN A 40 -10.08 11.89 -21.55
N LEU A 41 -11.14 11.62 -20.79
CA LEU A 41 -12.51 11.64 -21.30
C LEU A 41 -12.96 13.04 -21.66
N MET A 42 -12.66 14.04 -20.83
CA MET A 42 -12.99 15.43 -21.09
C MET A 42 -12.43 15.95 -22.44
N VAL A 43 -11.24 15.49 -22.81
CA VAL A 43 -10.62 15.87 -24.10
C VAL A 43 -11.27 15.16 -25.28
N LYS A 44 -11.81 13.95 -25.08
CA LYS A 44 -12.33 13.10 -26.15
C LYS A 44 -13.84 13.20 -26.32
N ASP A 45 -14.57 13.17 -25.22
CA ASP A 45 -16.02 13.13 -25.19
C ASP A 45 -16.55 13.70 -23.85
N TYR A 46 -17.09 14.91 -23.92
CA TYR A 46 -17.62 15.61 -22.77
C TYR A 46 -18.79 14.86 -22.10
N HIS A 47 -19.66 14.22 -22.88
CA HIS A 47 -20.79 13.47 -22.33
C HIS A 47 -20.33 12.22 -21.57
N ALA A 48 -19.34 11.53 -22.12
CA ALA A 48 -18.71 10.39 -21.43
C ALA A 48 -18.02 10.83 -20.13
N ALA A 49 -17.41 12.02 -20.09
CA ALA A 49 -16.81 12.56 -18.89
C ALA A 49 -17.85 12.90 -17.81
N LEU A 50 -18.98 13.46 -18.17
CA LEU A 50 -20.09 13.71 -17.25
C LEU A 50 -20.65 12.41 -16.66
N GLN A 51 -20.88 11.41 -17.51
CA GLN A 51 -21.33 10.09 -17.07
C GLN A 51 -20.33 9.43 -16.12
N TYR A 52 -19.02 9.57 -16.40
CA TYR A 52 -17.95 9.07 -15.55
C TYR A 52 -18.03 9.66 -14.13
N VAL A 53 -18.23 10.97 -14.01
CA VAL A 53 -18.36 11.66 -12.71
C VAL A 53 -19.61 11.20 -11.97
N GLN A 54 -20.74 11.09 -12.66
CA GLN A 54 -21.98 10.59 -12.06
C GLN A 54 -21.82 9.17 -11.52
N ASP A 55 -21.23 8.30 -12.33
CA ASP A 55 -20.96 6.91 -11.95
C ASP A 55 -20.00 6.81 -10.75
N TYR A 56 -19.00 7.66 -10.67
CA TYR A 56 -18.08 7.69 -9.53
C TYR A 56 -18.79 7.95 -8.20
N PHE A 57 -19.78 8.83 -8.19
CA PHE A 57 -20.53 9.14 -6.98
C PHE A 57 -21.71 8.21 -6.69
N GLN A 58 -22.23 7.52 -7.70
CA GLN A 58 -23.44 6.71 -7.56
C GLN A 58 -23.18 5.21 -7.49
N MET A 59 -22.05 4.73 -8.06
CA MET A 59 -21.74 3.32 -8.12
C MET A 59 -20.86 2.87 -6.94
N ASP A 60 -20.96 1.59 -6.61
CA ASP A 60 -19.95 0.93 -5.77
C ASP A 60 -18.56 1.03 -6.44
N TYR A 61 -17.55 1.33 -5.64
CA TYR A 61 -16.18 1.56 -6.13
C TYR A 61 -15.62 0.40 -6.97
N ARG A 62 -15.90 -0.85 -6.59
CA ARG A 62 -15.44 -2.03 -7.35
C ARG A 62 -16.09 -2.08 -8.74
N LYS A 63 -17.38 -1.81 -8.82
CA LYS A 63 -18.11 -1.76 -10.10
C LYS A 63 -17.60 -0.63 -10.98
N PHE A 64 -17.33 0.53 -10.38
CA PHE A 64 -16.73 1.67 -11.07
C PHE A 64 -15.36 1.34 -11.66
N VAL A 65 -14.46 0.74 -10.88
CA VAL A 65 -13.14 0.33 -11.37
C VAL A 65 -13.25 -0.67 -12.52
N ILE A 66 -14.11 -1.68 -12.41
CA ILE A 66 -14.31 -2.68 -13.48
C ILE A 66 -14.84 -2.03 -14.76
N LYS A 67 -15.71 -1.03 -14.65
CA LYS A 67 -16.30 -0.33 -15.80
C LYS A 67 -15.27 0.51 -16.56
N TYR A 68 -14.47 1.27 -15.84
CA TYR A 68 -13.61 2.32 -16.43
C TYR A 68 -12.13 1.96 -16.55
N PHE A 69 -11.65 1.01 -15.76
CA PHE A 69 -10.24 0.60 -15.72
C PHE A 69 -10.08 -0.85 -16.18
N LYS A 70 -10.04 -1.06 -17.51
CA LYS A 70 -9.95 -2.40 -18.10
C LYS A 70 -8.49 -2.84 -18.29
N GLY A 71 -8.27 -4.15 -18.26
CA GLY A 71 -6.96 -4.77 -18.51
C GLY A 71 -5.90 -4.37 -17.48
N ASP A 72 -4.71 -4.05 -17.95
CA ASP A 72 -3.57 -3.69 -17.06
C ASP A 72 -3.83 -2.48 -16.18
N ARG A 73 -4.70 -1.56 -16.60
CA ARG A 73 -5.06 -0.36 -15.83
C ARG A 73 -5.85 -0.70 -14.56
N ALA A 74 -6.68 -1.73 -14.59
CA ALA A 74 -7.35 -2.22 -13.38
C ALA A 74 -6.33 -2.71 -12.35
N ASN A 75 -5.27 -3.35 -12.80
CA ASN A 75 -4.18 -3.79 -11.94
C ASN A 75 -3.35 -2.60 -11.41
N GLU A 76 -3.15 -1.57 -12.20
CA GLU A 76 -2.41 -0.36 -11.80
C GLU A 76 -3.14 0.42 -10.71
N ILE A 77 -4.45 0.63 -10.84
CA ILE A 77 -5.25 1.35 -9.83
C ILE A 77 -5.40 0.56 -8.52
N GLN A 78 -5.37 -0.78 -8.59
CA GLN A 78 -5.45 -1.65 -7.44
C GLN A 78 -4.08 -1.97 -6.81
N ARG A 79 -2.99 -1.64 -7.52
CA ARG A 79 -1.64 -1.90 -7.02
C ARG A 79 -1.30 -1.00 -5.85
N ASN A 80 -1.13 -1.63 -4.71
CA ASN A 80 -0.59 -0.99 -3.53
C ASN A 80 0.94 -1.08 -3.45
N LEU A 81 1.54 -1.93 -4.29
CA LEU A 81 2.98 -2.21 -4.23
C LEU A 81 3.57 -2.51 -5.63
N THR A 82 4.72 -1.92 -5.92
CA THR A 82 5.50 -2.29 -7.11
C THR A 82 6.18 -3.66 -6.92
N PRO A 83 6.47 -4.43 -7.99
CA PRO A 83 7.24 -5.67 -7.88
C PRO A 83 8.58 -5.51 -7.18
N HIS A 84 9.26 -4.39 -7.37
CA HIS A 84 10.51 -4.07 -6.69
C HIS A 84 10.30 -3.93 -5.17
N LYS A 85 9.31 -3.17 -4.74
CA LYS A 85 8.98 -2.99 -3.31
C LYS A 85 8.52 -4.31 -2.68
N TYR A 86 7.75 -5.11 -3.41
CA TYR A 86 7.36 -6.45 -2.97
C TYR A 86 8.59 -7.33 -2.71
N LYS A 87 9.56 -7.35 -3.62
CA LYS A 87 10.82 -8.09 -3.46
C LYS A 87 11.63 -7.57 -2.28
N GLN A 88 11.70 -6.26 -2.08
CA GLN A 88 12.36 -5.64 -0.93
C GLN A 88 11.71 -6.07 0.39
N LEU A 89 10.37 -6.07 0.45
CA LEU A 89 9.63 -6.42 1.66
C LEU A 89 9.67 -7.92 1.98
N PHE A 90 9.57 -8.77 0.98
CA PHE A 90 9.33 -10.20 1.18
C PHE A 90 10.42 -11.13 0.65
N GLY A 91 11.31 -10.65 -0.22
CA GLY A 91 12.27 -11.49 -0.94
C GLY A 91 13.35 -12.14 -0.08
N GLN A 92 13.51 -11.71 1.17
CA GLN A 92 14.49 -12.28 2.11
C GLN A 92 13.85 -13.10 3.24
N LEU A 93 12.55 -13.35 3.17
CA LEU A 93 11.83 -14.09 4.20
C LEU A 93 11.79 -15.57 3.88
N SER A 94 11.89 -16.42 4.92
CA SER A 94 11.67 -17.85 4.76
C SER A 94 10.20 -18.16 4.45
N LYS A 95 9.94 -19.34 3.90
CA LYS A 95 8.56 -19.79 3.60
C LYS A 95 7.66 -19.70 4.83
N ARG A 96 8.11 -20.19 5.99
CA ARG A 96 7.35 -20.11 7.25
C ARG A 96 7.04 -18.68 7.69
N GLN A 97 7.98 -17.76 7.49
CA GLN A 97 7.77 -16.34 7.79
C GLN A 97 6.75 -15.73 6.84
N LEU A 98 6.80 -16.08 5.55
CA LEU A 98 5.82 -15.65 4.57
C LEU A 98 4.42 -16.18 4.87
N ASP A 99 4.30 -17.43 5.29
CA ASP A 99 3.01 -18.04 5.67
C ASP A 99 2.35 -17.27 6.81
N ILE A 100 3.11 -16.86 7.83
CA ILE A 100 2.62 -16.04 8.95
C ILE A 100 2.19 -14.65 8.46
N ILE A 101 2.97 -14.02 7.58
CA ILE A 101 2.70 -12.67 7.10
C ILE A 101 1.47 -12.66 6.19
N SER A 102 1.29 -13.66 5.35
CA SER A 102 0.18 -13.78 4.41
C SER A 102 -1.11 -14.32 5.01
N ASP A 103 -1.09 -14.80 6.26
CA ASP A 103 -2.30 -15.24 6.94
C ASP A 103 -3.25 -14.07 7.20
N LYS A 104 -4.43 -14.12 6.57
CA LYS A 104 -5.52 -13.13 6.66
C LYS A 104 -6.76 -13.66 7.35
N VAL A 105 -6.76 -14.93 7.72
CA VAL A 105 -7.93 -15.63 8.22
C VAL A 105 -7.89 -15.77 9.75
N SER A 106 -6.71 -16.00 10.29
CA SER A 106 -6.54 -16.25 11.72
C SER A 106 -6.76 -14.97 12.54
N ARG A 107 -7.68 -15.05 13.50
CA ARG A 107 -7.92 -13.97 14.47
C ARG A 107 -6.76 -13.76 15.44
N CYS A 108 -6.02 -14.83 15.74
CA CYS A 108 -4.89 -14.83 16.65
C CYS A 108 -3.78 -15.69 16.07
N ILE A 109 -2.57 -15.16 16.02
CA ILE A 109 -1.37 -15.87 15.55
C ILE A 109 -0.37 -15.86 16.69
N VAL A 110 -0.01 -17.04 17.19
CA VAL A 110 1.03 -17.23 18.20
C VAL A 110 2.29 -17.75 17.51
N VAL A 111 3.39 -17.01 17.61
CA VAL A 111 4.67 -17.38 17.02
C VAL A 111 5.63 -17.82 18.11
N ALA A 112 5.75 -19.13 18.31
CA ALA A 112 6.75 -19.73 19.19
C ALA A 112 8.09 -19.84 18.44
N ALA A 113 9.09 -19.08 18.86
CA ALA A 113 10.37 -19.02 18.16
C ALA A 113 11.52 -18.69 19.12
N GLY A 114 12.66 -19.38 18.95
CA GLY A 114 13.85 -19.19 19.76
C GLY A 114 14.55 -17.84 19.56
N PRO A 115 15.57 -17.52 20.35
CA PRO A 115 16.42 -16.36 20.11
C PRO A 115 17.04 -16.40 18.70
N GLY A 116 17.20 -15.26 18.06
CA GLY A 116 17.79 -15.18 16.72
C GLY A 116 16.93 -15.66 15.53
N SER A 117 15.76 -16.25 15.78
CA SER A 117 14.86 -16.78 14.72
C SER A 117 14.20 -15.71 13.85
N GLY A 118 14.36 -14.43 14.17
CA GLY A 118 13.78 -13.33 13.41
C GLY A 118 12.36 -12.96 13.79
N LYS A 119 11.91 -13.19 15.03
CA LYS A 119 10.59 -12.79 15.54
C LYS A 119 10.24 -11.34 15.24
N THR A 120 11.14 -10.43 15.62
CA THR A 120 10.96 -8.98 15.36
C THR A 120 10.82 -8.69 13.87
N ARG A 121 11.61 -9.38 13.04
CA ARG A 121 11.53 -9.26 11.59
C ARG A 121 10.15 -9.65 11.05
N VAL A 122 9.60 -10.77 11.48
CA VAL A 122 8.26 -11.22 11.08
C VAL A 122 7.20 -10.18 11.46
N LEU A 123 7.26 -9.63 12.68
CA LEU A 123 6.32 -8.62 13.15
C LEU A 123 6.41 -7.33 12.33
N VAL A 124 7.62 -6.83 12.06
CA VAL A 124 7.85 -5.64 11.23
C VAL A 124 7.29 -5.84 9.82
N HIS A 125 7.57 -6.99 9.21
CA HIS A 125 7.08 -7.29 7.87
C HIS A 125 5.57 -7.54 7.82
N LYS A 126 4.97 -8.16 8.87
CA LYS A 126 3.51 -8.30 8.98
C LYS A 126 2.84 -6.92 9.06
N LEU A 127 3.37 -6.02 9.87
CA LEU A 127 2.84 -4.67 10.01
C LEU A 127 2.96 -3.89 8.69
N ALA A 128 4.11 -3.98 8.02
CA ALA A 128 4.31 -3.39 6.70
C ALA A 128 3.32 -3.97 5.66
N SER A 129 3.06 -5.28 5.70
CA SER A 129 2.07 -5.94 4.84
C SER A 129 0.66 -5.40 5.07
N LEU A 130 0.24 -5.28 6.34
CA LEU A 130 -1.09 -4.75 6.68
C LEU A 130 -1.29 -3.34 6.13
N LEU A 131 -0.29 -2.48 6.28
CA LEU A 131 -0.36 -1.08 5.83
C LEU A 131 -0.30 -0.94 4.30
N LEU A 132 0.51 -1.76 3.63
CA LEU A 132 0.80 -1.59 2.20
C LEU A 132 -0.07 -2.45 1.29
N LEU A 133 -0.54 -3.61 1.76
CA LEU A 133 -1.27 -4.59 0.96
C LEU A 133 -2.73 -4.77 1.36
N GLU A 134 -3.04 -4.59 2.65
CA GLU A 134 -4.34 -4.96 3.20
C GLU A 134 -5.23 -3.76 3.50
N ASP A 135 -4.79 -2.56 3.15
CA ASP A 135 -5.53 -1.31 3.34
C ASP A 135 -5.92 -0.98 4.79
N VAL A 136 -5.18 -1.57 5.74
CA VAL A 136 -5.38 -1.30 7.16
C VAL A 136 -4.82 0.08 7.46
N LYS A 137 -5.62 0.92 8.10
CA LYS A 137 -5.19 2.26 8.50
C LYS A 137 -4.24 2.19 9.70
N HIS A 138 -3.30 3.13 9.78
CA HIS A 138 -2.32 3.16 10.88
C HIS A 138 -2.98 3.33 12.26
N GLU A 139 -4.12 4.03 12.36
CA GLU A 139 -4.88 4.18 13.59
C GLU A 139 -5.51 2.88 14.11
N GLN A 140 -5.61 1.87 13.25
CA GLN A 140 -6.13 0.54 13.59
C GLN A 140 -5.05 -0.41 14.09
N LEU A 141 -3.78 0.05 14.09
CA LEU A 141 -2.62 -0.76 14.44
C LEU A 141 -1.99 -0.29 15.74
N LEU A 142 -1.84 -1.20 16.66
CA LEU A 142 -1.11 -1.00 17.91
C LEU A 142 -0.03 -2.06 18.06
N MET A 143 1.21 -1.62 18.23
CA MET A 143 2.34 -2.49 18.57
C MET A 143 2.72 -2.31 20.04
N LEU A 144 2.75 -3.41 20.77
CA LEU A 144 3.19 -3.42 22.17
C LEU A 144 4.54 -4.13 22.32
N THR A 145 5.42 -3.55 23.11
CA THR A 145 6.74 -4.09 23.42
C THR A 145 7.03 -4.06 24.92
N PHE A 146 8.01 -4.83 25.37
CA PHE A 146 8.42 -4.82 26.78
C PHE A 146 9.30 -3.63 27.15
N SER A 147 10.06 -3.07 26.21
CA SER A 147 11.02 -2.00 26.52
C SER A 147 10.98 -0.88 25.49
N ARG A 148 11.38 0.31 25.92
CA ARG A 148 11.54 1.47 25.03
C ARG A 148 12.60 1.22 23.96
N ALA A 149 13.68 0.53 24.29
CA ALA A 149 14.72 0.17 23.32
C ALA A 149 14.15 -0.71 22.19
N ALA A 150 13.34 -1.74 22.54
CA ALA A 150 12.67 -2.57 21.55
C ALA A 150 11.67 -1.79 20.71
N ALA A 151 10.94 -0.84 21.27
CA ALA A 151 10.04 0.03 20.53
C ALA A 151 10.79 0.90 19.49
N THR A 152 11.93 1.47 19.91
CA THR A 152 12.76 2.29 19.01
C THR A 152 13.35 1.46 17.88
N GLU A 153 13.91 0.30 18.19
CA GLU A 153 14.45 -0.64 17.18
C GLU A 153 13.37 -1.07 16.18
N PHE A 154 12.17 -1.42 16.69
CA PHE A 154 11.05 -1.80 15.84
C PHE A 154 10.65 -0.66 14.90
N LYS A 155 10.54 0.56 15.43
CA LYS A 155 10.19 1.75 14.64
C LYS A 155 11.21 2.03 13.56
N GLN A 156 12.50 1.95 13.88
CA GLN A 156 13.58 2.14 12.90
C GLN A 156 13.50 1.12 11.77
N ARG A 157 13.35 -0.17 12.08
CA ARG A 157 13.21 -1.23 11.07
C ARG A 157 11.96 -1.05 10.22
N LEU A 158 10.85 -0.59 10.82
CA LEU A 158 9.64 -0.30 10.08
C LEU A 158 9.84 0.89 9.13
N MET A 159 10.55 1.93 9.56
CA MET A 159 10.92 3.08 8.72
C MET A 159 11.78 2.68 7.51
N GLU A 160 12.72 1.74 7.69
CA GLU A 160 13.53 1.20 6.60
C GLU A 160 12.69 0.49 5.53
N LEU A 161 11.57 -0.13 5.93
CA LEU A 161 10.69 -0.86 5.02
C LEU A 161 9.65 0.04 4.35
N ILE A 162 8.98 0.91 5.10
CA ILE A 162 7.81 1.66 4.63
C ILE A 162 8.00 3.18 4.64
N GLY A 163 9.18 3.67 5.01
CA GLY A 163 9.49 5.10 5.04
C GLY A 163 8.69 5.85 6.08
N ASN A 164 8.35 7.11 5.77
CA ASN A 164 7.68 8.02 6.72
C ASN A 164 6.29 7.54 7.20
N ALA A 165 5.66 6.62 6.50
CA ALA A 165 4.40 6.02 6.97
C ALA A 165 4.55 5.32 8.33
N ALA A 166 5.74 4.87 8.69
CA ALA A 166 6.04 4.27 10.00
C ALA A 166 5.84 5.24 11.18
N HIS A 167 5.93 6.55 10.95
CA HIS A 167 5.74 7.54 12.03
C HIS A 167 4.34 7.53 12.60
N PHE A 168 3.36 7.18 11.80
CA PHE A 168 1.95 7.18 12.18
C PHE A 168 1.52 5.90 12.91
N VAL A 169 2.37 4.87 12.92
CA VAL A 169 2.08 3.62 13.64
C VAL A 169 2.32 3.82 15.12
N GLU A 170 1.34 3.48 15.93
CA GLU A 170 1.42 3.57 17.38
C GLU A 170 2.20 2.39 17.95
N ILE A 171 3.37 2.68 18.54
CA ILE A 171 4.25 1.70 19.18
C ILE A 171 4.42 2.11 20.63
N LYS A 172 3.94 1.27 21.55
CA LYS A 172 3.94 1.53 23.00
C LYS A 172 4.62 0.41 23.77
N THR A 173 4.99 0.70 24.99
CA THR A 173 5.38 -0.30 26.00
C THR A 173 4.19 -0.63 26.89
N PHE A 174 4.24 -1.77 27.57
CA PHE A 174 3.20 -2.17 28.53
C PHE A 174 3.14 -1.28 29.78
N HIS A 175 4.14 -0.45 29.99
CA HIS A 175 4.25 0.46 31.14
C HIS A 175 4.07 1.91 30.74
#